data_4c4479087428986c8208ec61e37495d7
#
_entry.id   4c4479087428986c8208ec61e37495d7
#
_cell.length_a   1.000
_cell.length_b   1.000
_cell.length_c   1.000
_cell.angle_alpha   90.00
_cell.angle_beta   90.00
_cell.angle_gamma   90.00
#
_symmetry.space_group_name_H-M   'P 1'
#
loop_
_entity.id
_entity.type
_entity.pdbx_description
1 polymer ?
#
loop_
_entity_poly.entity_id
_entity_poly.type
_entity_poly.pdbx_seq_one_letter_code
_entity_poly.pdbx_strand_id
1 'polypeptide(L)'
;MNKKINRKELTGTKMALKNEWMRKQLSIEITTAEGSRYIDNVTKRKIKEYSLSSQNRRKFLMYCIRAQLEDDFLSVPELIKIIGISRAGAENMVKECEEANWIIVKRCKKNRRGIQASDITVETYRDYCDWLWSIINKSEMRNLSASINEIEKLEQSLP
;
A
#
# COMPACT_ATOMS: atom_id res chain seq x y z
N MET A 1 -4.64 23.01 41.89
CA MET A 1 -4.79 21.58 42.26
C MET A 1 -4.25 20.73 41.12
N ASN A 2 -3.05 20.16 41.26
CA ASN A 2 -2.53 19.20 40.30
C ASN A 2 -3.32 17.89 40.43
N LYS A 3 -4.24 17.63 39.49
CA LYS A 3 -4.91 16.33 39.42
C LYS A 3 -3.83 15.30 39.11
N LYS A 4 -3.55 14.40 40.06
CA LYS A 4 -2.66 13.26 39.79
C LYS A 4 -3.24 12.48 38.64
N ILE A 5 -2.53 12.47 37.51
CA ILE A 5 -2.94 11.72 36.32
C ILE A 5 -2.92 10.22 36.70
N ASN A 6 -4.07 9.58 36.58
CA ASN A 6 -4.24 8.16 36.93
C ASN A 6 -3.90 7.31 35.68
N ARG A 7 -2.97 6.37 35.83
CA ARG A 7 -2.54 5.45 34.74
C ARG A 7 -3.73 4.72 34.11
N LYS A 8 -4.73 4.34 34.89
CA LYS A 8 -5.96 3.68 34.40
C LYS A 8 -6.79 4.61 33.50
N GLU A 9 -6.86 5.89 33.84
CA GLU A 9 -7.57 6.90 33.02
C GLU A 9 -6.83 7.14 31.69
N LEU A 10 -5.50 7.20 31.71
CA LEU A 10 -4.69 7.32 30.48
C LEU A 10 -4.87 6.11 29.56
N THR A 11 -4.82 4.90 30.13
CA THR A 11 -5.02 3.66 29.35
C THR A 11 -6.42 3.61 28.72
N GLY A 12 -7.46 4.03 29.46
CA GLY A 12 -8.83 4.11 28.94
C GLY A 12 -8.96 5.12 27.79
N THR A 13 -8.37 6.30 27.95
CA THR A 13 -8.36 7.35 26.94
C THR A 13 -7.61 6.90 25.68
N LYS A 14 -6.43 6.28 25.84
CA LYS A 14 -5.66 5.72 24.72
C LYS A 14 -6.46 4.67 23.96
N MET A 15 -7.14 3.77 24.65
CA MET A 15 -7.97 2.75 24.00
C MET A 15 -9.12 3.37 23.20
N ALA A 16 -9.78 4.39 23.73
CA ALA A 16 -10.85 5.10 23.02
C ALA A 16 -10.33 5.77 21.74
N LEU A 17 -9.16 6.45 21.81
CA LEU A 17 -8.54 7.06 20.64
C LEU A 17 -8.09 6.03 19.59
N LYS A 18 -7.51 4.90 20.02
CA LYS A 18 -7.15 3.79 19.12
C LYS A 18 -8.38 3.20 18.42
N ASN A 19 -9.49 3.06 19.11
CA ASN A 19 -10.75 2.59 18.52
C ASN A 19 -11.30 3.59 17.51
N GLU A 20 -11.19 4.88 17.78
CA GLU A 20 -11.61 5.91 16.82
C GLU A 20 -10.72 5.93 15.58
N TRP A 21 -9.40 5.84 15.78
CA TRP A 21 -8.45 5.71 14.67
C TRP A 21 -8.77 4.48 13.80
N MET A 22 -9.05 3.33 14.44
CA MET A 22 -9.40 2.10 13.73
C MET A 22 -10.70 2.24 12.92
N ARG A 23 -11.75 2.90 13.48
CA ARG A 23 -12.98 3.16 12.72
C ARG A 23 -12.71 4.00 11.47
N LYS A 24 -11.89 5.05 11.59
CA LYS A 24 -11.53 5.90 10.45
C LYS A 24 -10.70 5.14 9.40
N GLN A 25 -9.75 4.32 9.85
CA GLN A 25 -8.97 3.46 8.97
C GLN A 25 -9.85 2.47 8.20
N LEU A 26 -10.78 1.79 8.88
CA LEU A 26 -11.73 0.89 8.24
C LEU A 26 -12.61 1.61 7.22
N SER A 27 -13.06 2.82 7.52
CA SER A 27 -13.82 3.64 6.56
C SER A 27 -13.01 3.93 5.29
N ILE A 28 -11.72 4.26 5.43
CA ILE A 28 -10.81 4.47 4.29
C ILE A 28 -10.65 3.18 3.48
N GLU A 29 -10.45 2.04 4.13
CA GLU A 29 -10.28 0.75 3.47
C GLU A 29 -11.54 0.31 2.72
N ILE A 30 -12.71 0.48 3.33
CA ILE A 30 -14.00 0.21 2.70
C ILE A 30 -14.19 1.10 1.47
N THR A 31 -13.96 2.41 1.60
CA THR A 31 -14.06 3.35 0.47
C THR A 31 -13.05 2.99 -0.63
N THR A 32 -11.85 2.54 -0.26
CA THR A 32 -10.83 2.09 -1.22
C THR A 32 -11.28 0.83 -1.95
N ALA A 33 -11.87 -0.12 -1.24
CA ALA A 33 -12.39 -1.36 -1.83
C ALA A 33 -13.56 -1.07 -2.80
N GLU A 34 -14.39 -0.09 -2.48
CA GLU A 34 -15.50 0.37 -3.33
C GLU A 34 -15.06 1.31 -4.45
N GLY A 35 -13.91 1.95 -4.30
CA GLY A 35 -13.43 3.08 -5.13
C GLY A 35 -13.04 2.74 -6.57
N SER A 36 -13.17 1.48 -7.03
CA SER A 36 -13.08 1.14 -8.46
C SER A 36 -14.14 1.82 -9.31
N ARG A 37 -15.24 2.25 -8.67
CA ARG A 37 -16.36 2.98 -9.33
C ARG A 37 -15.98 4.38 -9.81
N TYR A 38 -14.88 4.96 -9.29
CA TYR A 38 -14.48 6.34 -9.62
C TYR A 38 -13.31 6.43 -10.61
N ILE A 39 -12.85 5.30 -11.15
CA ILE A 39 -11.78 5.29 -12.15
C ILE A 39 -12.43 5.23 -13.53
N ASP A 40 -12.46 6.36 -14.24
CA ASP A 40 -13.04 6.46 -15.58
C ASP A 40 -12.22 5.70 -16.63
N ASN A 41 -10.91 5.58 -16.43
CA ASN A 41 -10.01 4.88 -17.35
C ASN A 41 -10.13 3.35 -17.19
N VAL A 42 -10.56 2.68 -18.25
CA VAL A 42 -10.79 1.22 -18.29
C VAL A 42 -9.49 0.44 -17.99
N THR A 43 -8.34 0.89 -18.52
CA THR A 43 -7.05 0.23 -18.29
C THR A 43 -6.64 0.33 -16.83
N LYS A 44 -6.73 1.51 -16.23
CA LYS A 44 -6.43 1.73 -14.80
C LYS A 44 -7.36 0.90 -13.91
N ARG A 45 -8.63 0.76 -14.28
CA ARG A 45 -9.58 -0.11 -13.56
C ARG A 45 -9.14 -1.57 -13.58
N LYS A 46 -8.76 -2.10 -14.75
CA LYS A 46 -8.26 -3.47 -14.89
C LYS A 46 -6.98 -3.72 -14.09
N ILE A 47 -6.03 -2.78 -14.08
CA ILE A 47 -4.82 -2.85 -13.25
C ILE A 47 -5.18 -2.96 -11.77
N LYS A 48 -6.12 -2.13 -11.31
CA LYS A 48 -6.60 -2.17 -9.92
C LYS A 48 -7.27 -3.49 -9.58
N GLU A 49 -8.17 -3.97 -10.42
CA GLU A 49 -8.86 -5.26 -10.25
C GLU A 49 -7.86 -6.43 -10.20
N TYR A 50 -6.89 -6.44 -11.09
CA TYR A 50 -5.81 -7.42 -11.06
C TYR A 50 -5.01 -7.38 -9.76
N SER A 51 -4.60 -6.18 -9.33
CA SER A 51 -3.87 -5.98 -8.08
C SER A 51 -4.67 -6.49 -6.86
N LEU A 52 -5.98 -6.29 -6.84
CA LEU A 52 -6.83 -6.69 -5.73
C LEU A 52 -7.25 -8.18 -5.79
N SER A 53 -7.05 -8.85 -6.93
CA SER A 53 -7.48 -10.24 -7.12
C SER A 53 -6.71 -11.26 -6.30
N SER A 54 -5.45 -10.96 -5.93
CA SER A 54 -4.67 -11.75 -4.97
C SER A 54 -3.55 -10.95 -4.34
N GLN A 55 -3.12 -11.36 -3.14
CA GLN A 55 -2.01 -10.71 -2.44
C GLN A 55 -0.70 -10.82 -3.24
N ASN A 56 -0.46 -11.92 -3.93
CA ASN A 56 0.74 -12.11 -4.74
C ASN A 56 0.76 -11.19 -5.97
N ARG A 57 -0.37 -11.02 -6.65
CA ARG A 57 -0.50 -10.08 -7.78
C ARG A 57 -0.31 -8.64 -7.32
N ARG A 58 -0.85 -8.29 -6.15
CA ARG A 58 -0.64 -6.97 -5.55
C ARG A 58 0.84 -6.72 -5.26
N LYS A 59 1.52 -7.66 -4.58
CA LYS A 59 2.96 -7.57 -4.31
C LYS A 59 3.77 -7.46 -5.60
N PHE A 60 3.45 -8.28 -6.60
CA PHE A 60 4.13 -8.27 -7.89
C PHE A 60 4.11 -6.87 -8.52
N LEU A 61 2.93 -6.27 -8.69
CA LEU A 61 2.81 -4.92 -9.26
C LEU A 61 3.50 -3.87 -8.40
N MET A 62 3.39 -3.93 -7.07
CA MET A 62 4.05 -2.97 -6.16
C MET A 62 5.58 -3.02 -6.31
N TYR A 63 6.19 -4.21 -6.43
CA TYR A 63 7.62 -4.33 -6.65
C TYR A 63 8.03 -3.83 -8.04
N CYS A 64 7.23 -4.09 -9.08
CA CYS A 64 7.46 -3.56 -10.41
C CYS A 64 7.39 -2.02 -10.45
N ILE A 65 6.42 -1.42 -9.72
CA ILE A 65 6.30 0.03 -9.57
C ILE A 65 7.53 0.59 -8.86
N ARG A 66 7.96 -0.04 -7.75
CA ARG A 66 9.14 0.39 -7.02
C ARG A 66 10.39 0.36 -7.91
N ALA A 67 10.58 -0.70 -8.67
CA ALA A 67 11.70 -0.82 -9.59
C ALA A 67 11.70 0.32 -10.61
N GLN A 68 10.56 0.67 -11.18
CA GLN A 68 10.45 1.77 -12.13
C GLN A 68 10.77 3.13 -11.47
N LEU A 69 10.29 3.37 -10.23
CA LEU A 69 10.58 4.61 -9.50
C LEU A 69 12.05 4.74 -9.08
N GLU A 70 12.75 3.62 -8.90
CA GLU A 70 14.16 3.54 -8.53
C GLU A 70 15.08 3.43 -9.77
N ASP A 71 14.51 3.53 -10.99
CA ASP A 71 15.21 3.34 -12.28
C ASP A 71 15.98 2.01 -12.35
N ASP A 72 15.37 0.96 -11.80
CA ASP A 72 15.91 -0.40 -11.69
C ASP A 72 15.01 -1.43 -12.39
N PHE A 73 15.50 -2.64 -12.53
CA PHE A 73 14.79 -3.78 -13.12
C PHE A 73 14.89 -5.00 -12.23
N LEU A 74 13.76 -5.64 -11.99
CA LEU A 74 13.67 -6.90 -11.25
C LEU A 74 13.85 -8.09 -12.19
N SER A 75 14.62 -9.07 -11.77
CA SER A 75 14.67 -10.38 -12.43
C SER A 75 13.57 -11.31 -11.92
N VAL A 76 13.21 -12.32 -12.73
CA VAL A 76 12.24 -13.36 -12.29
C VAL A 76 12.70 -14.09 -11.03
N PRO A 77 13.98 -14.49 -10.86
CA PRO A 77 14.46 -15.10 -9.63
C PRO A 77 14.30 -14.20 -8.39
N GLU A 78 14.53 -12.89 -8.52
CA GLU A 78 14.30 -11.93 -7.43
C GLU A 78 12.83 -11.85 -7.06
N LEU A 79 11.92 -11.78 -8.04
CA LEU A 79 10.48 -11.79 -7.82
C LEU A 79 10.02 -13.05 -7.09
N ILE A 80 10.51 -14.23 -7.49
CA ILE A 80 10.22 -15.51 -6.82
C ILE A 80 10.63 -15.44 -5.35
N LYS A 81 11.85 -14.97 -5.08
CA LYS A 81 12.39 -14.86 -3.72
C LYS A 81 11.61 -13.89 -2.84
N ILE A 82 11.29 -12.71 -3.39
CA ILE A 82 10.65 -11.63 -2.64
C ILE A 82 9.18 -11.92 -2.36
N ILE A 83 8.45 -12.48 -3.34
CA ILE A 83 7.01 -12.75 -3.21
C ILE A 83 6.77 -14.09 -2.51
N GLY A 84 7.70 -15.05 -2.63
CA GLY A 84 7.56 -16.39 -2.07
C GLY A 84 6.63 -17.28 -2.90
N ILE A 85 6.72 -17.22 -4.23
CA ILE A 85 5.89 -17.97 -5.17
C ILE A 85 6.72 -18.95 -6.00
N SER A 86 6.04 -19.89 -6.67
CA SER A 86 6.69 -20.79 -7.62
C SER A 86 7.16 -20.05 -8.88
N ARG A 87 8.13 -20.64 -9.58
CA ARG A 87 8.59 -20.11 -10.87
C ARG A 87 7.46 -20.00 -11.88
N ALA A 88 6.61 -21.02 -11.97
CA ALA A 88 5.45 -21.02 -12.86
C ALA A 88 4.48 -19.88 -12.53
N GLY A 89 4.23 -19.62 -11.24
CA GLY A 89 3.40 -18.51 -10.81
C GLY A 89 3.97 -17.16 -11.18
N ALA A 90 5.30 -16.96 -10.99
CA ALA A 90 5.98 -15.73 -11.39
C ALA A 90 5.93 -15.52 -12.92
N GLU A 91 6.22 -16.58 -13.70
CA GLU A 91 6.18 -16.51 -15.17
C GLU A 91 4.77 -16.20 -15.70
N ASN A 92 3.72 -16.77 -15.06
CA ASN A 92 2.34 -16.46 -15.44
C ASN A 92 1.99 -14.99 -15.18
N MET A 93 2.37 -14.43 -14.02
CA MET A 93 2.13 -13.02 -13.71
C MET A 93 2.89 -12.09 -14.68
N VAL A 94 4.14 -12.43 -14.99
CA VAL A 94 4.93 -11.67 -15.98
C VAL A 94 4.23 -11.69 -17.35
N LYS A 95 3.82 -12.85 -17.81
CA LYS A 95 3.14 -13.02 -19.10
C LYS A 95 1.82 -12.25 -19.14
N GLU A 96 0.95 -12.41 -18.13
CA GLU A 96 -0.34 -11.71 -18.03
C GLU A 96 -0.15 -10.18 -18.09
N CYS A 97 0.82 -9.64 -17.34
CA CYS A 97 1.04 -8.21 -17.26
C CYS A 97 1.80 -7.64 -18.48
N GLU A 98 2.68 -8.43 -19.11
CA GLU A 98 3.37 -8.04 -20.35
C GLU A 98 2.38 -7.97 -21.51
N GLU A 99 1.52 -9.00 -21.67
CA GLU A 99 0.48 -9.02 -22.72
C GLU A 99 -0.53 -7.87 -22.55
N ALA A 100 -0.81 -7.45 -21.32
CA ALA A 100 -1.66 -6.32 -21.00
C ALA A 100 -0.96 -4.94 -21.09
N ASN A 101 0.34 -4.90 -21.36
CA ASN A 101 1.19 -3.70 -21.33
C ASN A 101 1.22 -2.97 -19.98
N TRP A 102 1.09 -3.70 -18.87
CA TRP A 102 1.17 -3.15 -17.51
C TRP A 102 2.59 -3.15 -16.96
N ILE A 103 3.47 -3.95 -17.57
CA ILE A 103 4.89 -3.99 -17.25
C ILE A 103 5.73 -3.87 -18.54
N ILE A 104 6.97 -3.48 -18.34
CA ILE A 104 8.00 -3.46 -19.38
C ILE A 104 8.99 -4.58 -19.08
N VAL A 105 9.24 -5.43 -20.07
CA VAL A 105 10.22 -6.51 -19.98
C VAL A 105 11.38 -6.18 -20.92
N LYS A 106 12.55 -5.87 -20.34
CA LYS A 106 13.78 -5.67 -21.12
C LYS A 106 14.62 -6.94 -21.10
N ARG A 107 15.13 -7.33 -22.26
CA ARG A 107 16.14 -8.39 -22.36
C ARG A 107 17.52 -7.79 -22.13
N CYS A 108 18.15 -8.14 -21.04
CA CYS A 108 19.51 -7.75 -20.71
C CYS A 108 20.51 -8.78 -21.28
N LYS A 109 21.82 -8.44 -21.24
CA LYS A 109 22.89 -9.36 -21.65
C LYS A 109 22.75 -10.71 -20.93
N LYS A 110 23.03 -11.83 -21.61
CA LYS A 110 22.91 -13.22 -21.15
C LYS A 110 21.47 -13.71 -20.93
N ASN A 111 20.50 -13.32 -21.78
CA ASN A 111 19.10 -13.75 -21.71
C ASN A 111 18.40 -13.48 -20.35
N ARG A 112 18.92 -12.58 -19.52
CA ARG A 112 18.23 -12.15 -18.32
C ARG A 112 17.14 -11.15 -18.70
N ARG A 113 15.94 -11.36 -18.15
CA ARG A 113 14.83 -10.42 -18.29
C ARG A 113 14.83 -9.48 -17.10
N GLY A 114 14.80 -8.19 -17.38
CA GLY A 114 14.57 -7.15 -16.41
C GLY A 114 13.12 -6.66 -16.50
N ILE A 115 12.42 -6.58 -15.38
CA ILE A 115 11.00 -6.30 -15.29
C ILE A 115 10.80 -5.03 -14.45
N GLN A 116 10.00 -4.10 -14.96
CA GLN A 116 9.52 -2.93 -14.24
C GLN A 116 8.10 -2.58 -14.65
N ALA A 117 7.40 -1.73 -13.89
CA ALA A 117 6.07 -1.27 -14.25
C ALA A 117 6.11 -0.36 -15.48
N SER A 118 5.04 -0.37 -16.28
CA SER A 118 4.81 0.63 -17.30
C SER A 118 4.28 1.94 -16.69
N ASP A 119 4.34 3.03 -17.45
CA ASP A 119 3.88 4.35 -16.97
C ASP A 119 2.42 4.34 -16.54
N ILE A 120 1.53 3.67 -17.28
CA ILE A 120 0.10 3.58 -16.91
C ILE A 120 -0.11 2.86 -15.56
N THR A 121 0.74 1.88 -15.23
CA THR A 121 0.67 1.18 -13.95
C THR A 121 1.15 2.08 -12.81
N VAL A 122 2.22 2.83 -13.04
CA VAL A 122 2.71 3.83 -12.06
C VAL A 122 1.68 4.94 -11.85
N GLU A 123 1.08 5.46 -12.92
CA GLU A 123 0.02 6.46 -12.82
C GLU A 123 -1.20 5.95 -12.05
N THR A 124 -1.61 4.69 -12.29
CA THR A 124 -2.71 4.08 -11.55
C THR A 124 -2.45 4.06 -10.05
N TYR A 125 -1.22 3.75 -9.64
CA TYR A 125 -0.85 3.76 -8.23
C TYR A 125 -0.68 5.18 -7.68
N ARG A 126 -0.22 6.13 -8.49
CA ARG A 126 -0.14 7.55 -8.13
C ARG A 126 -1.52 8.12 -7.86
N ASP A 127 -2.51 7.83 -8.71
CA ASP A 127 -3.90 8.26 -8.49
C ASP A 127 -4.45 7.72 -7.14
N TYR A 128 -4.11 6.47 -6.80
CA TYR A 128 -4.44 5.90 -5.49
C TYR A 128 -3.76 6.65 -4.34
N CYS A 129 -2.47 6.96 -4.47
CA CYS A 129 -1.72 7.71 -3.46
C CYS A 129 -2.28 9.13 -3.29
N ASP A 130 -2.62 9.82 -4.36
CA ASP A 130 -3.20 11.16 -4.33
C ASP A 130 -4.57 11.16 -3.64
N TRP A 131 -5.40 10.17 -3.96
CA TRP A 131 -6.68 9.97 -3.28
C TRP A 131 -6.49 9.69 -1.79
N LEU A 132 -5.60 8.74 -1.42
CA LEU A 132 -5.30 8.41 -0.04
C LEU A 132 -4.76 9.62 0.73
N TRP A 133 -3.84 10.37 0.12
CA TRP A 133 -3.29 11.61 0.65
C TRP A 133 -4.38 12.65 0.93
N SER A 134 -5.32 12.81 0.00
CA SER A 134 -6.44 13.73 0.16
C SER A 134 -7.33 13.36 1.36
N ILE A 135 -7.54 12.08 1.61
CA ILE A 135 -8.34 11.58 2.75
C ILE A 135 -7.57 11.75 4.06
N ILE A 136 -6.31 11.35 4.11
CA ILE A 136 -5.48 11.45 5.32
C ILE A 136 -5.33 12.91 5.76
N ASN A 137 -5.10 13.82 4.82
CA ASN A 137 -4.95 15.24 5.15
C ASN A 137 -6.26 15.92 5.59
N LYS A 138 -7.40 15.45 5.10
CA LYS A 138 -8.72 15.98 5.48
C LYS A 138 -9.27 15.33 6.75
N SER A 139 -8.67 14.21 7.19
CA SER A 139 -9.15 13.46 8.32
C SER A 139 -8.48 13.89 9.62
N GLU A 140 -9.19 13.74 10.71
CA GLU A 140 -8.67 13.89 12.06
C GLU A 140 -7.65 12.79 12.45
N MET A 141 -7.33 11.84 11.55
CA MET A 141 -6.42 10.72 11.83
C MET A 141 -5.03 11.18 12.23
N ARG A 142 -4.53 12.26 11.64
CA ARG A 142 -3.23 12.83 12.00
C ARG A 142 -3.23 13.33 13.44
N ASN A 143 -4.29 14.01 13.83
CA ASN A 143 -4.46 14.54 15.19
C ASN A 143 -4.64 13.38 16.19
N LEU A 144 -5.41 12.35 15.84
CA LEU A 144 -5.57 11.15 16.67
C LEU A 144 -4.24 10.43 16.89
N SER A 145 -3.42 10.26 15.85
CA SER A 145 -2.09 9.64 15.97
C SER A 145 -1.17 10.46 16.87
N ALA A 146 -1.17 11.79 16.75
CA ALA A 146 -0.40 12.67 17.63
C ALA A 146 -0.84 12.54 19.08
N SER A 147 -2.14 12.56 19.36
CA SER A 147 -2.69 12.42 20.70
C SER A 147 -2.38 11.05 21.33
N ILE A 148 -2.44 9.97 20.56
CA ILE A 148 -2.07 8.63 21.02
C ILE A 148 -0.59 8.59 21.42
N ASN A 149 0.30 9.15 20.58
CA ASN A 149 1.73 9.19 20.85
C ASN A 149 2.06 10.03 22.11
N GLU A 150 1.35 11.11 22.35
CA GLU A 150 1.51 11.91 23.57
C GLU A 150 1.12 11.12 24.81
N ILE A 151 0.00 10.40 24.76
CA ILE A 151 -0.44 9.55 25.89
C ILE A 151 0.57 8.42 26.15
N GLU A 152 1.12 7.80 25.09
CA GLU A 152 2.14 6.76 25.25
C GLU A 152 3.42 7.28 25.90
N LYS A 153 3.84 8.50 25.57
CA LYS A 153 4.97 9.17 26.25
C LYS A 153 4.68 9.45 27.72
N LEU A 154 3.47 9.91 28.03
CA LEU A 154 3.06 10.14 29.40
C LEU A 154 3.01 8.84 30.22
N GLU A 155 2.46 7.75 29.66
CA GLU A 155 2.46 6.42 30.32
C GLU A 155 3.87 5.91 30.64
N GLN A 156 4.85 6.15 29.75
CA GLN A 156 6.26 5.76 29.94
C GLN A 156 6.94 6.62 31.01
N SER A 157 6.47 7.84 31.25
CA SER A 157 7.05 8.75 32.24
C SER A 157 6.48 8.56 33.65
N LEU A 158 5.42 7.78 33.80
CA LEU A 158 4.82 7.48 35.10
C LEU A 158 5.56 6.32 35.77
N PRO A 159 5.91 6.46 37.07
CA PRO A 159 6.56 5.42 37.85
C PRO A 159 5.73 4.14 37.99
#